data_bcd8f29c3b7fef763572e3b9944eb1ee
#
_entry.id   bcd8f29c3b7fef763572e3b9944eb1ee
#
_cell.length_a   1.000
_cell.length_b   1.000
_cell.length_c   1.000
_cell.angle_alpha   90.00
_cell.angle_beta   90.00
_cell.angle_gamma   90.00
#
_symmetry.space_group_name_H-M   'P 1'
#
loop_
_entity.id
_entity.type
_entity.pdbx_description
1 polymer ?
#
loop_
_entity_poly.entity_id
_entity_poly.type
_entity_poly.pdbx_seq_one_letter_code
_entity_poly.pdbx_strand_id
1 'polypeptide(L)'
;MQSYFADLHVHIGRNIYGDPVKITASDKLTLTNICNHAAYQKGLDMVGVIDSHVPDVQAEILHLIKEGRATELSEGGIRYGPLTLLLGCEVEVYDERCHGPIHVLCYFPTMEAMQRFTVWLSARVTNITLSSQRMYGTASDLQNYVKAEGGIFIPAHIFTPFKSLYGKGVIESLEEVFDPRLIDGVELGLSADTTMVEGIEELSPYSFLTNSDAHSLPKIAREYQSIEMERCTFKELLLSLHEQHGRRIVANYGMNPLLGKYHTTVCNTCLQDPGNCECEETIVVKGVADRIGELIKKGRHPRKRPPYIHQIPLEYLPKLGPKTLEKLLKAFGTEMNVLHHCSKEDLEEIVPSSLAYTIVRNRLGHVAVEAGGGGTYGRIKKER
;
A
#
# COMPACT_ATOMS: atom_id res chain seq x y z
N MET A 1 22.10 -11.00 -2.13
CA MET A 1 20.80 -10.44 -1.78
C MET A 1 21.00 -9.19 -0.98
N GLN A 2 20.15 -8.17 -1.20
CA GLN A 2 20.11 -6.92 -0.44
C GLN A 2 18.66 -6.67 -0.04
N SER A 3 18.44 -5.94 1.05
CA SER A 3 17.11 -5.51 1.46
C SER A 3 16.77 -4.17 0.81
N TYR A 4 15.59 -4.07 0.25
CA TYR A 4 15.05 -2.88 -0.40
C TYR A 4 13.73 -2.47 0.26
N PHE A 5 13.55 -1.19 0.51
CA PHE A 5 12.29 -0.64 1.02
C PHE A 5 11.35 -0.29 -0.14
N ALA A 6 10.12 -0.78 -0.09
CA ALA A 6 9.14 -0.62 -1.14
C ALA A 6 7.78 -0.17 -0.61
N ASP A 7 7.18 0.81 -1.26
CA ASP A 7 5.77 1.20 -1.12
C ASP A 7 5.14 1.11 -2.52
N LEU A 8 4.27 0.13 -2.70
CA LEU A 8 3.79 -0.23 -4.03
C LEU A 8 2.43 0.41 -4.40
N HIS A 9 1.83 1.23 -3.51
CA HIS A 9 0.50 1.79 -3.71
C HIS A 9 0.49 3.31 -3.46
N VAL A 10 0.86 4.06 -4.49
CA VAL A 10 0.90 5.52 -4.46
C VAL A 10 0.10 6.09 -5.64
N HIS A 11 -0.88 6.94 -5.35
CA HIS A 11 -1.70 7.63 -6.36
C HIS A 11 -1.03 8.87 -6.92
N ILE A 12 -1.46 9.29 -8.12
CA ILE A 12 -1.18 10.61 -8.70
C ILE A 12 -2.40 11.51 -8.50
N GLY A 13 -2.22 12.68 -7.90
CA GLY A 13 -3.29 13.68 -7.76
C GLY A 13 -3.52 14.44 -9.06
N ARG A 14 -2.43 14.94 -9.67
CA ARG A 14 -2.46 15.75 -10.92
C ARG A 14 -1.39 15.27 -11.89
N ASN A 15 -1.72 15.33 -13.20
CA ASN A 15 -0.73 15.17 -14.26
C ASN A 15 0.13 16.44 -14.40
N ILE A 16 1.09 16.44 -15.33
CA ILE A 16 2.01 17.57 -15.55
C ILE A 16 1.32 18.85 -16.05
N TYR A 17 0.10 18.74 -16.58
CA TYR A 17 -0.72 19.87 -17.06
C TYR A 17 -1.63 20.44 -15.98
N GLY A 18 -1.69 19.80 -14.81
CA GLY A 18 -2.54 20.18 -13.69
C GLY A 18 -3.94 19.53 -13.74
N ASP A 19 -4.21 18.64 -14.69
CA ASP A 19 -5.48 17.93 -14.76
C ASP A 19 -5.57 16.85 -13.68
N PRO A 20 -6.76 16.61 -13.12
CA PRO A 20 -6.94 15.62 -12.08
C PRO A 20 -6.75 14.19 -12.59
N VAL A 21 -6.03 13.38 -11.83
CA VAL A 21 -5.91 11.93 -11.99
C VAL A 21 -6.67 11.22 -10.87
N LYS A 22 -6.25 11.35 -9.62
CA LYS A 22 -7.03 10.96 -8.43
C LYS A 22 -7.65 12.20 -7.80
N ILE A 23 -8.95 12.41 -8.00
CA ILE A 23 -9.66 13.63 -7.59
C ILE A 23 -9.53 13.91 -6.09
N THR A 24 -9.47 12.85 -5.26
CA THR A 24 -9.38 12.96 -3.81
C THR A 24 -7.96 13.13 -3.28
N ALA A 25 -6.94 13.08 -4.16
CA ALA A 25 -5.55 13.23 -3.78
C ALA A 25 -5.07 14.69 -3.88
N SER A 26 -3.96 14.99 -3.21
CA SER A 26 -3.34 16.31 -3.20
C SER A 26 -2.85 16.73 -4.59
N ASP A 27 -3.08 17.98 -4.97
CA ASP A 27 -2.58 18.57 -6.22
C ASP A 27 -1.05 18.53 -6.34
N LYS A 28 -0.34 18.46 -5.21
CA LYS A 28 1.14 18.35 -5.18
C LYS A 28 1.64 16.93 -5.49
N LEU A 29 0.76 15.95 -5.55
CA LEU A 29 1.10 14.56 -5.79
C LEU A 29 1.18 14.30 -7.32
N THR A 30 2.22 14.86 -7.94
CA THR A 30 2.57 14.65 -9.36
C THR A 30 3.63 13.57 -9.47
N LEU A 31 3.78 12.93 -10.63
CA LEU A 31 4.75 11.84 -10.84
C LEU A 31 6.17 12.26 -10.43
N THR A 32 6.66 13.40 -10.92
CA THR A 32 8.02 13.90 -10.60
C THR A 32 8.17 14.18 -9.10
N ASN A 33 7.15 14.75 -8.45
CA ASN A 33 7.18 14.99 -7.00
C ASN A 33 7.17 13.68 -6.20
N ILE A 34 6.40 12.67 -6.63
CA ILE A 34 6.39 11.34 -6.02
C ILE A 34 7.79 10.73 -6.10
N CYS A 35 8.40 10.69 -7.29
CA CYS A 35 9.72 10.12 -7.49
C CYS A 35 10.77 10.82 -6.62
N ASN A 36 10.79 12.15 -6.60
CA ASN A 36 11.74 12.92 -5.78
C ASN A 36 11.51 12.69 -4.28
N HIS A 37 10.26 12.73 -3.82
CA HIS A 37 9.92 12.57 -2.42
C HIS A 37 10.21 11.15 -1.92
N ALA A 38 9.83 10.13 -2.70
CA ALA A 38 10.09 8.73 -2.40
C ALA A 38 11.60 8.45 -2.32
N ALA A 39 12.38 8.92 -3.32
CA ALA A 39 13.82 8.69 -3.39
C ALA A 39 14.62 9.45 -2.33
N TYR A 40 14.43 10.78 -2.26
CA TYR A 40 15.37 11.67 -1.57
C TYR A 40 14.88 12.15 -0.21
N GLN A 41 13.59 12.05 0.11
CA GLN A 41 13.07 12.38 1.43
C GLN A 41 12.69 11.11 2.21
N LYS A 42 11.94 10.21 1.61
CA LYS A 42 11.57 8.94 2.27
C LYS A 42 12.72 7.95 2.28
N GLY A 43 13.48 7.82 1.19
CA GLY A 43 14.57 6.83 1.06
C GLY A 43 14.07 5.45 0.66
N LEU A 44 12.98 5.40 -0.13
CA LEU A 44 12.50 4.17 -0.74
C LEU A 44 13.41 3.76 -1.91
N ASP A 45 13.56 2.47 -2.10
CA ASP A 45 14.25 1.88 -3.25
C ASP A 45 13.28 1.57 -4.40
N MET A 46 12.01 1.32 -4.07
CA MET A 46 10.95 0.98 -5.04
C MET A 46 9.64 1.68 -4.68
N VAL A 47 8.96 2.24 -5.69
CA VAL A 47 7.62 2.80 -5.55
C VAL A 47 6.70 2.30 -6.66
N GLY A 48 5.51 1.86 -6.31
CA GLY A 48 4.44 1.53 -7.26
C GLY A 48 3.54 2.76 -7.49
N VAL A 49 3.54 3.30 -8.71
CA VAL A 49 2.63 4.37 -9.08
C VAL A 49 1.45 3.76 -9.83
N ILE A 50 0.31 3.67 -9.14
CA ILE A 50 -0.84 2.91 -9.60
C ILE A 50 -1.78 3.68 -10.54
N ASP A 51 -1.34 4.81 -11.06
CA ASP A 51 -2.01 5.61 -12.08
C ASP A 51 -1.18 5.71 -13.38
N SER A 52 -0.24 4.78 -13.56
CA SER A 52 0.64 4.75 -14.75
C SER A 52 -0.09 4.37 -16.05
N HIS A 53 -1.37 3.95 -15.95
CA HIS A 53 -2.23 3.72 -17.12
C HIS A 53 -2.72 5.01 -17.78
N VAL A 54 -2.64 6.14 -17.09
CA VAL A 54 -3.10 7.44 -17.61
C VAL A 54 -2.18 7.92 -18.75
N PRO A 55 -2.71 8.25 -19.95
CA PRO A 55 -1.88 8.59 -21.11
C PRO A 55 -0.88 9.74 -20.85
N ASP A 56 -1.29 10.79 -20.15
CA ASP A 56 -0.41 11.93 -19.84
C ASP A 56 0.70 11.55 -18.85
N VAL A 57 0.42 10.64 -17.91
CA VAL A 57 1.44 10.09 -17.00
C VAL A 57 2.47 9.26 -17.78
N GLN A 58 2.01 8.47 -18.75
CA GLN A 58 2.91 7.73 -19.65
C GLN A 58 3.76 8.66 -20.49
N ALA A 59 3.17 9.74 -21.02
CA ALA A 59 3.90 10.74 -21.77
C ALA A 59 4.99 11.41 -20.91
N GLU A 60 4.71 11.71 -19.63
CA GLU A 60 5.70 12.24 -18.69
C GLU A 60 6.83 11.23 -18.44
N ILE A 61 6.53 9.95 -18.21
CA ILE A 61 7.55 8.90 -18.04
C ILE A 61 8.45 8.80 -19.29
N LEU A 62 7.87 8.73 -20.47
CA LEU A 62 8.59 8.66 -21.73
C LEU A 62 9.46 9.90 -21.97
N HIS A 63 8.98 11.07 -21.57
CA HIS A 63 9.76 12.31 -21.63
C HIS A 63 10.97 12.26 -20.70
N LEU A 64 10.81 11.79 -19.46
CA LEU A 64 11.91 11.60 -18.50
C LEU A 64 12.95 10.60 -19.04
N ILE A 65 12.52 9.53 -19.71
CA ILE A 65 13.42 8.55 -20.34
C ILE A 65 14.18 9.22 -21.51
N LYS A 66 13.50 9.96 -22.36
CA LYS A 66 14.09 10.66 -23.50
C LYS A 66 15.13 11.71 -23.08
N GLU A 67 14.89 12.38 -21.96
CA GLU A 67 15.83 13.34 -21.38
C GLU A 67 17.01 12.69 -20.63
N GLY A 68 17.05 11.36 -20.51
CA GLY A 68 18.07 10.62 -19.74
C GLY A 68 17.95 10.78 -18.23
N ARG A 69 16.83 11.27 -17.73
CA ARG A 69 16.51 11.41 -16.29
C ARG A 69 15.95 10.12 -15.70
N ALA A 70 15.43 9.25 -16.56
CA ALA A 70 14.97 7.91 -16.20
C ALA A 70 15.46 6.90 -17.24
N THR A 71 15.43 5.61 -16.87
CA THR A 71 15.83 4.52 -17.76
C THR A 71 14.92 3.30 -17.53
N GLU A 72 14.35 2.75 -18.59
CA GLU A 72 13.63 1.48 -18.51
C GLU A 72 14.62 0.33 -18.32
N LEU A 73 14.36 -0.49 -17.28
CA LEU A 73 15.24 -1.60 -16.90
C LEU A 73 14.94 -2.85 -17.74
N SER A 74 15.97 -3.60 -18.14
CA SER A 74 15.80 -4.83 -18.92
C SER A 74 15.01 -5.94 -18.21
N GLU A 75 14.97 -5.92 -16.87
CA GLU A 75 14.15 -6.82 -16.05
C GLU A 75 12.86 -6.17 -15.54
N GLY A 76 12.46 -5.04 -16.16
CA GLY A 76 11.25 -4.31 -15.89
C GLY A 76 11.36 -3.29 -14.75
N GLY A 77 10.50 -2.28 -14.84
CA GLY A 77 10.51 -1.09 -14.00
C GLY A 77 11.31 0.06 -14.61
N ILE A 78 11.12 1.26 -14.09
CA ILE A 78 11.76 2.49 -14.56
C ILE A 78 12.70 3.02 -13.48
N ARG A 79 13.99 3.10 -13.77
CA ARG A 79 14.99 3.67 -12.87
C ARG A 79 14.95 5.19 -12.92
N TYR A 80 14.73 5.84 -11.77
CA TYR A 80 14.79 7.28 -11.58
C TYR A 80 15.75 7.60 -10.42
N GLY A 81 16.97 8.03 -10.72
CA GLY A 81 18.01 8.15 -9.71
C GLY A 81 18.22 6.83 -8.94
N PRO A 82 18.14 6.79 -7.60
CA PRO A 82 18.26 5.56 -6.83
C PRO A 82 16.97 4.71 -6.83
N LEU A 83 15.82 5.29 -7.20
CA LEU A 83 14.50 4.69 -7.10
C LEU A 83 14.16 3.83 -8.33
N THR A 84 13.48 2.71 -8.12
CA THR A 84 12.75 1.98 -9.17
C THR A 84 11.25 2.30 -9.08
N LEU A 85 10.71 2.90 -10.13
CA LEU A 85 9.29 3.11 -10.34
C LEU A 85 8.68 1.87 -10.98
N LEU A 86 7.62 1.31 -10.40
CA LEU A 86 6.80 0.27 -10.99
C LEU A 86 5.56 0.90 -11.65
N LEU A 87 5.26 0.41 -12.84
CA LEU A 87 4.12 0.85 -13.64
C LEU A 87 2.88 0.11 -13.19
N GLY A 88 2.04 0.77 -12.39
CA GLY A 88 0.84 0.19 -11.80
C GLY A 88 -0.47 0.85 -12.26
N CYS A 89 -1.56 0.13 -12.05
CA CYS A 89 -2.93 0.62 -12.20
C CYS A 89 -3.80 0.04 -11.08
N GLU A 90 -4.58 0.88 -10.38
CA GLU A 90 -5.68 0.42 -9.55
C GLU A 90 -6.96 0.38 -10.38
N VAL A 91 -7.62 -0.78 -10.42
CA VAL A 91 -8.87 -1.02 -11.14
C VAL A 91 -9.97 -1.40 -10.17
N GLU A 92 -11.16 -0.80 -10.29
CA GLU A 92 -12.36 -1.27 -9.58
C GLU A 92 -13.02 -2.38 -10.38
N VAL A 93 -13.10 -3.57 -9.80
CA VAL A 93 -13.84 -4.73 -10.32
C VAL A 93 -15.19 -4.82 -9.63
N TYR A 94 -16.25 -4.96 -10.41
CA TYR A 94 -17.60 -5.17 -9.92
C TYR A 94 -18.44 -5.86 -11.01
N ASP A 95 -18.25 -7.16 -11.17
CA ASP A 95 -19.02 -8.02 -12.08
C ASP A 95 -20.17 -8.76 -11.36
N GLU A 96 -20.87 -9.64 -12.06
CA GLU A 96 -22.02 -10.36 -11.54
C GLU A 96 -21.72 -11.31 -10.37
N ARG A 97 -20.43 -11.68 -10.18
CA ARG A 97 -19.97 -12.53 -9.07
C ARG A 97 -19.64 -11.75 -7.82
N CYS A 98 -19.52 -10.42 -7.93
CA CYS A 98 -19.15 -9.56 -6.82
C CYS A 98 -20.39 -9.13 -6.04
N HIS A 99 -20.37 -9.26 -4.71
CA HIS A 99 -21.37 -8.69 -3.81
C HIS A 99 -21.20 -7.18 -3.61
N GLY A 100 -20.06 -6.64 -3.95
CA GLY A 100 -19.72 -5.22 -3.94
C GLY A 100 -18.41 -4.96 -4.68
N PRO A 101 -18.02 -3.68 -4.87
CA PRO A 101 -16.82 -3.33 -5.61
C PRO A 101 -15.54 -3.79 -4.90
N ILE A 102 -14.56 -4.21 -5.69
CA ILE A 102 -13.24 -4.68 -5.25
C ILE A 102 -12.19 -3.87 -5.99
N HIS A 103 -11.20 -3.34 -5.28
CA HIS A 103 -10.02 -2.77 -5.90
C HIS A 103 -8.93 -3.83 -6.08
N VAL A 104 -8.24 -3.76 -7.22
CA VAL A 104 -7.10 -4.60 -7.53
C VAL A 104 -5.95 -3.76 -8.09
N LEU A 105 -4.72 -4.13 -7.76
CA LEU A 105 -3.51 -3.54 -8.29
C LEU A 105 -2.96 -4.43 -9.40
N CYS A 106 -2.75 -3.84 -10.56
CA CYS A 106 -2.16 -4.49 -11.72
C CYS A 106 -0.84 -3.79 -12.05
N TYR A 107 0.28 -4.51 -12.07
CA TYR A 107 1.58 -3.94 -12.44
C TYR A 107 2.11 -4.58 -13.70
N PHE A 108 2.81 -3.80 -14.50
CA PHE A 108 3.36 -4.24 -15.79
C PHE A 108 4.86 -4.02 -15.85
N PRO A 109 5.62 -4.94 -16.51
CA PRO A 109 7.08 -4.90 -16.51
C PRO A 109 7.65 -3.73 -17.31
N THR A 110 6.98 -3.33 -18.41
CA THR A 110 7.51 -2.36 -19.37
C THR A 110 6.49 -1.29 -19.73
N MET A 111 6.98 -0.16 -20.25
CA MET A 111 6.12 0.90 -20.82
C MET A 111 5.24 0.37 -21.93
N GLU A 112 5.77 -0.50 -22.78
CA GLU A 112 5.03 -1.10 -23.88
C GLU A 112 3.85 -1.95 -23.38
N ALA A 113 4.07 -2.81 -22.36
CA ALA A 113 3.02 -3.61 -21.75
C ALA A 113 1.95 -2.72 -21.08
N MET A 114 2.37 -1.66 -20.37
CA MET A 114 1.45 -0.69 -19.77
C MET A 114 0.64 0.07 -20.82
N GLN A 115 1.23 0.43 -21.94
CA GLN A 115 0.52 1.09 -23.05
C GLN A 115 -0.52 0.16 -23.68
N ARG A 116 -0.18 -1.12 -23.92
CA ARG A 116 -1.16 -2.12 -24.41
C ARG A 116 -2.31 -2.29 -23.42
N PHE A 117 -2.00 -2.36 -22.10
CA PHE A 117 -3.02 -2.41 -21.07
C PHE A 117 -3.92 -1.18 -21.08
N THR A 118 -3.36 0.02 -21.24
CA THR A 118 -4.14 1.27 -21.32
C THR A 118 -5.13 1.23 -22.51
N VAL A 119 -4.70 0.76 -23.66
CA VAL A 119 -5.59 0.59 -24.83
C VAL A 119 -6.70 -0.42 -24.53
N TRP A 120 -6.35 -1.58 -23.93
CA TRP A 120 -7.32 -2.60 -23.55
C TRP A 120 -8.32 -2.08 -22.50
N LEU A 121 -7.84 -1.35 -21.48
CA LEU A 121 -8.64 -0.82 -20.39
C LEU A 121 -9.55 0.34 -20.88
N SER A 122 -9.08 1.18 -21.80
CA SER A 122 -9.82 2.35 -22.30
C SER A 122 -11.16 1.98 -22.94
N ALA A 123 -11.26 0.78 -23.52
CA ALA A 123 -12.52 0.24 -24.06
C ALA A 123 -13.47 -0.28 -22.95
N ARG A 124 -13.05 -0.27 -21.69
CA ARG A 124 -13.77 -0.91 -20.56
C ARG A 124 -13.99 0.01 -19.37
N VAL A 125 -13.54 1.25 -19.43
CA VAL A 125 -13.77 2.26 -18.38
C VAL A 125 -14.44 3.48 -18.96
N THR A 126 -15.08 4.28 -18.14
CA THR A 126 -15.74 5.52 -18.60
C THR A 126 -14.73 6.61 -18.95
N ASN A 127 -13.65 6.70 -18.17
CA ASN A 127 -12.62 7.73 -18.38
C ASN A 127 -11.23 7.18 -18.02
N ILE A 128 -10.43 6.92 -19.04
CA ILE A 128 -9.06 6.39 -18.89
C ILE A 128 -8.07 7.38 -18.25
N THR A 129 -8.41 8.67 -18.18
CA THR A 129 -7.55 9.69 -17.57
C THR A 129 -7.70 9.79 -16.06
N LEU A 130 -8.66 9.05 -15.47
CA LEU A 130 -8.92 9.06 -14.03
C LEU A 130 -8.51 7.74 -13.38
N SER A 131 -8.04 7.86 -12.14
CA SER A 131 -7.65 6.77 -11.24
C SER A 131 -8.83 5.91 -10.79
N SER A 132 -8.58 4.63 -10.52
CA SER A 132 -9.49 3.70 -9.82
C SER A 132 -10.88 3.62 -10.44
N GLN A 133 -10.94 3.62 -11.78
CA GLN A 133 -12.20 3.55 -12.50
C GLN A 133 -12.79 2.13 -12.44
N ARG A 134 -14.13 2.06 -12.39
CA ARG A 134 -14.84 0.79 -12.57
C ARG A 134 -14.61 0.26 -13.98
N MET A 135 -14.14 -0.97 -14.06
CA MET A 135 -14.01 -1.70 -15.30
C MET A 135 -15.34 -2.41 -15.63
N TYR A 136 -15.84 -2.20 -16.83
CA TYR A 136 -16.97 -2.92 -17.40
C TYR A 136 -16.45 -4.17 -18.13
N GLY A 137 -16.40 -5.29 -17.42
CA GLY A 137 -15.87 -6.58 -17.82
C GLY A 137 -15.78 -7.50 -16.61
N THR A 138 -15.35 -8.73 -16.79
CA THR A 138 -15.24 -9.69 -15.69
C THR A 138 -13.88 -9.59 -14.98
N ALA A 139 -13.86 -9.98 -13.72
CA ALA A 139 -12.61 -10.15 -12.96
C ALA A 139 -11.64 -11.10 -13.65
N SER A 140 -12.19 -12.18 -14.24
CA SER A 140 -11.43 -13.18 -15.00
C SER A 140 -10.75 -12.59 -16.24
N ASP A 141 -11.44 -11.72 -16.99
CA ASP A 141 -10.84 -11.04 -18.14
C ASP A 141 -9.65 -10.19 -17.74
N LEU A 142 -9.77 -9.45 -16.62
CA LEU A 142 -8.68 -8.64 -16.09
C LEU A 142 -7.50 -9.50 -15.64
N GLN A 143 -7.74 -10.56 -14.84
CA GLN A 143 -6.68 -11.45 -14.38
C GLN A 143 -5.93 -12.07 -15.56
N ASN A 144 -6.66 -12.63 -16.53
CA ASN A 144 -6.06 -13.28 -17.71
C ASN A 144 -5.26 -12.27 -18.55
N TYR A 145 -5.77 -11.05 -18.74
CA TYR A 145 -5.04 -10.03 -19.49
C TYR A 145 -3.74 -9.64 -18.79
N VAL A 146 -3.79 -9.35 -17.48
CA VAL A 146 -2.60 -8.99 -16.69
C VAL A 146 -1.56 -10.08 -16.78
N LYS A 147 -1.95 -11.35 -16.62
CA LYS A 147 -1.01 -12.48 -16.69
C LYS A 147 -0.47 -12.70 -18.10
N ALA A 148 -1.25 -12.49 -19.15
CA ALA A 148 -0.81 -12.60 -20.54
C ALA A 148 0.25 -11.55 -20.90
N GLU A 149 0.18 -10.35 -20.31
CA GLU A 149 1.18 -9.29 -20.44
C GLU A 149 2.40 -9.45 -19.50
N GLY A 150 2.51 -10.58 -18.79
CA GLY A 150 3.58 -10.81 -17.81
C GLY A 150 3.47 -9.97 -16.54
N GLY A 151 2.27 -9.45 -16.26
CA GLY A 151 1.99 -8.57 -15.15
C GLY A 151 1.81 -9.28 -13.80
N ILE A 152 1.78 -8.48 -12.75
CA ILE A 152 1.50 -8.86 -11.37
C ILE A 152 0.06 -8.43 -11.02
N PHE A 153 -0.72 -9.35 -10.43
CA PHE A 153 -2.10 -9.11 -10.01
C PHE A 153 -2.24 -9.26 -8.50
N ILE A 154 -2.69 -8.19 -7.82
CA ILE A 154 -2.79 -8.12 -6.35
C ILE A 154 -4.15 -7.54 -5.96
N PRO A 155 -5.03 -8.28 -5.29
CA PRO A 155 -6.19 -7.69 -4.62
C PRO A 155 -5.73 -6.65 -3.59
N ALA A 156 -6.29 -5.43 -3.68
CA ALA A 156 -5.88 -4.28 -2.89
C ALA A 156 -6.63 -4.22 -1.55
N HIS A 157 -5.93 -3.79 -0.48
CA HIS A 157 -6.49 -3.52 0.86
C HIS A 157 -7.69 -4.40 1.22
N ILE A 158 -7.47 -5.73 1.15
CA ILE A 158 -8.52 -6.78 1.06
C ILE A 158 -9.55 -6.79 2.19
N PHE A 159 -9.30 -6.13 3.31
CA PHE A 159 -10.20 -6.11 4.49
C PHE A 159 -10.87 -4.76 4.76
N THR A 160 -10.56 -3.70 4.01
CA THR A 160 -11.23 -2.41 4.24
C THR A 160 -12.75 -2.54 4.05
N PRO A 161 -13.59 -1.85 4.83
CA PRO A 161 -15.05 -1.99 4.73
C PRO A 161 -15.64 -1.56 3.38
N PHE A 162 -14.84 -0.89 2.53
CA PHE A 162 -15.26 -0.32 1.27
C PHE A 162 -14.33 -0.78 0.14
N LYS A 163 -14.91 -1.15 -1.03
CA LYS A 163 -14.20 -1.46 -2.27
C LYS A 163 -13.08 -2.49 -2.09
N SER A 164 -13.30 -3.52 -1.30
CA SER A 164 -12.31 -4.55 -1.01
C SER A 164 -12.89 -5.95 -1.11
N LEU A 165 -11.98 -6.91 -1.26
CA LEU A 165 -12.34 -8.32 -1.46
C LEU A 165 -13.24 -8.84 -0.32
N TYR A 166 -12.75 -8.86 0.91
CA TYR A 166 -13.49 -9.40 2.06
C TYR A 166 -14.40 -8.39 2.74
N GLY A 167 -14.18 -7.09 2.55
CA GLY A 167 -15.05 -6.07 3.14
C GLY A 167 -16.39 -5.95 2.45
N LYS A 168 -16.44 -6.18 1.13
CA LYS A 168 -17.65 -6.02 0.32
C LYS A 168 -17.79 -7.04 -0.83
N GLY A 169 -16.68 -7.51 -1.39
CA GLY A 169 -16.66 -8.19 -2.68
C GLY A 169 -17.16 -9.63 -2.62
N VAL A 170 -16.85 -10.37 -1.55
CA VAL A 170 -17.18 -11.78 -1.38
C VAL A 170 -17.82 -12.07 -0.03
N ILE A 171 -18.57 -13.18 0.05
CA ILE A 171 -19.18 -13.65 1.30
C ILE A 171 -18.21 -14.51 2.08
N GLU A 172 -17.61 -15.53 1.47
CA GLU A 172 -16.78 -16.53 2.16
C GLU A 172 -15.37 -16.68 1.59
N SER A 173 -15.21 -16.60 0.27
CA SER A 173 -13.97 -16.97 -0.40
C SER A 173 -13.60 -16.06 -1.57
N LEU A 174 -12.31 -15.85 -1.77
CA LEU A 174 -11.79 -15.14 -2.94
C LEU A 174 -12.13 -15.85 -4.26
N GLU A 175 -12.34 -17.18 -4.21
CA GLU A 175 -12.70 -17.99 -5.38
C GLU A 175 -14.09 -17.63 -5.95
N GLU A 176 -14.94 -16.96 -5.18
CA GLU A 176 -16.21 -16.44 -5.71
C GLU A 176 -15.98 -15.49 -6.89
N VAL A 177 -14.84 -14.78 -6.93
CA VAL A 177 -14.56 -13.74 -7.93
C VAL A 177 -13.28 -14.01 -8.72
N PHE A 178 -12.21 -14.46 -8.06
CA PHE A 178 -10.89 -14.59 -8.66
C PHE A 178 -10.46 -16.06 -8.83
N ASP A 179 -9.62 -16.30 -9.84
CA ASP A 179 -8.84 -17.55 -9.91
C ASP A 179 -7.63 -17.41 -8.95
N PRO A 180 -7.55 -18.26 -7.90
CA PRO A 180 -6.47 -18.19 -6.92
C PRO A 180 -5.06 -18.34 -7.53
N ARG A 181 -4.94 -19.07 -8.64
CA ARG A 181 -3.66 -19.34 -9.32
C ARG A 181 -3.10 -18.13 -10.04
N LEU A 182 -3.91 -17.10 -10.29
CA LEU A 182 -3.54 -15.88 -11.00
C LEU A 182 -3.28 -14.70 -10.05
N ILE A 183 -3.31 -14.92 -8.73
CA ILE A 183 -2.98 -13.93 -7.70
C ILE A 183 -1.51 -14.10 -7.31
N ASP A 184 -0.73 -13.02 -7.35
CA ASP A 184 0.70 -13.03 -7.01
C ASP A 184 0.98 -12.66 -5.55
N GLY A 185 0.08 -11.96 -4.91
CA GLY A 185 0.14 -11.52 -3.52
C GLY A 185 -1.15 -10.85 -3.11
N VAL A 186 -1.26 -10.45 -1.85
CA VAL A 186 -2.43 -9.69 -1.35
C VAL A 186 -1.99 -8.52 -0.50
N GLU A 187 -2.67 -7.38 -0.64
CA GLU A 187 -2.43 -6.21 0.17
C GLU A 187 -3.39 -6.18 1.36
N LEU A 188 -2.84 -6.15 2.58
CA LEU A 188 -3.64 -6.17 3.81
C LEU A 188 -4.45 -4.87 4.01
N GLY A 189 -3.86 -3.73 3.61
CA GLY A 189 -4.41 -2.39 3.86
C GLY A 189 -4.15 -1.89 5.28
N LEU A 190 -4.50 -0.62 5.54
CA LEU A 190 -4.17 0.11 6.77
C LEU A 190 -4.89 -0.39 8.04
N SER A 191 -5.81 -1.32 7.93
CA SER A 191 -6.69 -1.73 9.03
C SER A 191 -6.48 -3.17 9.49
N ALA A 192 -5.51 -3.88 8.90
CA ALA A 192 -5.19 -5.26 9.24
C ALA A 192 -3.67 -5.48 9.28
N ASP A 193 -3.23 -6.38 10.13
CA ASP A 193 -1.84 -6.86 10.17
C ASP A 193 -1.77 -8.38 9.97
N THR A 194 -0.56 -8.89 9.84
CA THR A 194 -0.30 -10.31 9.60
C THR A 194 -0.92 -11.20 10.68
N THR A 195 -0.82 -10.78 11.95
CA THR A 195 -1.30 -11.59 13.09
C THR A 195 -2.83 -11.74 13.08
N MET A 196 -3.54 -10.67 12.71
CA MET A 196 -5.00 -10.70 12.62
C MET A 196 -5.50 -11.73 11.60
N VAL A 197 -4.76 -11.93 10.49
CA VAL A 197 -5.24 -12.70 9.33
C VAL A 197 -4.62 -14.10 9.19
N GLU A 198 -3.70 -14.48 10.08
CA GLU A 198 -3.00 -15.78 10.05
C GLU A 198 -3.94 -17.00 10.02
N GLY A 199 -5.14 -16.87 10.58
CA GLY A 199 -6.14 -17.95 10.62
C GLY A 199 -6.96 -18.12 9.33
N ILE A 200 -6.80 -17.27 8.32
CA ILE A 200 -7.51 -17.37 7.04
C ILE A 200 -6.71 -18.25 6.09
N GLU A 201 -7.14 -19.51 5.96
CA GLU A 201 -6.40 -20.55 5.24
C GLU A 201 -6.16 -20.23 3.76
N GLU A 202 -7.16 -19.73 3.06
CA GLU A 202 -7.06 -19.44 1.63
C GLU A 202 -6.00 -18.36 1.30
N LEU A 203 -5.58 -17.55 2.30
CA LEU A 203 -4.50 -16.60 2.16
C LEU A 203 -3.10 -17.22 2.38
N SER A 204 -3.02 -18.48 2.80
CA SER A 204 -1.75 -19.15 3.07
C SER A 204 -0.78 -19.15 1.88
N PRO A 205 -1.18 -19.33 0.62
CA PRO A 205 -0.27 -19.33 -0.52
C PRO A 205 0.40 -17.98 -0.82
N TYR A 206 -0.22 -16.87 -0.43
CA TYR A 206 0.18 -15.54 -0.89
C TYR A 206 1.14 -14.84 0.06
N SER A 207 2.05 -14.06 -0.50
CA SER A 207 2.82 -13.06 0.25
C SER A 207 1.91 -11.88 0.63
N PHE A 208 2.09 -11.34 1.85
CA PHE A 208 1.36 -10.18 2.34
C PHE A 208 2.13 -8.91 2.08
N LEU A 209 1.47 -7.94 1.47
CA LEU A 209 1.97 -6.61 1.21
C LEU A 209 1.32 -5.60 2.14
N THR A 210 2.09 -4.58 2.48
CA THR A 210 1.67 -3.45 3.29
C THR A 210 2.11 -2.18 2.58
N ASN A 211 1.16 -1.40 2.09
CA ASN A 211 1.43 -0.21 1.29
C ASN A 211 0.67 0.99 1.85
N SER A 212 1.10 2.18 1.46
CA SER A 212 0.59 3.42 2.05
C SER A 212 -0.78 3.84 1.55
N ASP A 213 -1.19 3.44 0.36
CA ASP A 213 -2.36 4.01 -0.34
C ASP A 213 -2.32 5.55 -0.26
N ALA A 214 -1.17 6.11 -0.68
CA ALA A 214 -0.87 7.52 -0.45
C ALA A 214 -1.65 8.44 -1.38
N HIS A 215 -2.37 9.40 -0.79
CA HIS A 215 -3.09 10.48 -1.45
C HIS A 215 -2.43 11.85 -1.24
N SER A 216 -1.24 11.89 -0.64
CA SER A 216 -0.40 13.09 -0.51
C SER A 216 1.06 12.71 -0.26
N LEU A 217 2.01 13.59 -0.60
CA LEU A 217 3.45 13.32 -0.46
C LEU A 217 3.86 12.86 0.95
N PRO A 218 3.41 13.48 2.06
CA PRO A 218 3.81 13.05 3.39
C PRO A 218 3.38 11.61 3.71
N LYS A 219 2.29 11.13 3.10
CA LYS A 219 1.74 9.79 3.36
C LYS A 219 2.48 8.66 2.61
N ILE A 220 3.33 8.96 1.64
CA ILE A 220 4.22 7.97 1.02
C ILE A 220 5.05 7.32 2.12
N ALA A 221 5.17 5.98 2.07
CA ALA A 221 5.86 5.17 3.06
C ALA A 221 5.32 5.32 4.51
N ARG A 222 4.04 5.67 4.70
CA ARG A 222 3.40 5.52 6.02
C ARG A 222 3.20 4.06 6.39
N GLU A 223 3.11 3.21 5.37
CA GLU A 223 3.20 1.75 5.41
C GLU A 223 4.02 1.29 4.21
N TYR A 224 4.85 0.28 4.38
CA TYR A 224 5.78 -0.22 3.38
C TYR A 224 6.33 -1.60 3.79
N GLN A 225 7.08 -2.25 2.92
CA GLN A 225 7.76 -3.50 3.22
C GLN A 225 9.25 -3.43 2.92
N SER A 226 10.02 -4.31 3.58
CA SER A 226 11.39 -4.64 3.23
C SER A 226 11.41 -5.95 2.46
N ILE A 227 12.10 -5.97 1.31
CA ILE A 227 12.14 -7.08 0.37
C ILE A 227 13.59 -7.47 0.11
N GLU A 228 13.93 -8.75 0.26
CA GLU A 228 15.23 -9.31 -0.15
C GLU A 228 15.20 -9.64 -1.65
N MET A 229 16.09 -8.98 -2.41
CA MET A 229 16.26 -9.14 -3.85
C MET A 229 17.74 -9.05 -4.23
N GLU A 230 18.12 -9.51 -5.42
CA GLU A 230 19.47 -9.26 -5.97
C GLU A 230 19.58 -7.85 -6.54
N ARG A 231 18.53 -7.42 -7.22
CA ARG A 231 18.43 -6.09 -7.84
C ARG A 231 17.03 -5.54 -7.65
N CYS A 232 16.90 -4.24 -7.60
CA CYS A 232 15.60 -3.58 -7.46
C CYS A 232 14.92 -3.47 -8.83
N THR A 233 14.21 -4.54 -9.27
CA THR A 233 13.53 -4.65 -10.58
C THR A 233 12.15 -5.28 -10.45
N PHE A 234 11.30 -5.14 -11.47
CA PHE A 234 9.99 -5.78 -11.53
C PHE A 234 10.07 -7.31 -11.43
N LYS A 235 11.00 -7.93 -12.16
CA LYS A 235 11.20 -9.39 -12.16
C LYS A 235 11.60 -9.90 -10.76
N GLU A 236 12.48 -9.20 -10.07
CA GLU A 236 12.92 -9.57 -8.73
C GLU A 236 11.78 -9.44 -7.71
N LEU A 237 10.91 -8.43 -7.85
CA LEU A 237 9.69 -8.32 -7.06
C LEU A 237 8.78 -9.53 -7.28
N LEU A 238 8.52 -9.92 -8.54
CA LEU A 238 7.70 -11.09 -8.84
C LEU A 238 8.27 -12.37 -8.20
N LEU A 239 9.59 -12.58 -8.29
CA LEU A 239 10.26 -13.69 -7.62
C LEU A 239 10.10 -13.62 -6.09
N SER A 240 10.12 -12.42 -5.51
CA SER A 240 9.95 -12.21 -4.06
C SER A 240 8.52 -12.51 -3.59
N LEU A 241 7.51 -12.15 -4.38
CA LEU A 241 6.12 -12.47 -4.09
C LEU A 241 5.87 -13.99 -4.04
N HIS A 242 6.57 -14.74 -4.89
CA HIS A 242 6.50 -16.19 -4.94
C HIS A 242 7.58 -16.90 -4.11
N GLU A 243 8.37 -16.18 -3.32
CA GLU A 243 9.48 -16.72 -2.48
C GLU A 243 10.47 -17.60 -3.24
N GLN A 244 10.78 -17.23 -4.48
CA GLN A 244 11.63 -18.01 -5.37
C GLN A 244 13.12 -17.63 -5.24
N HIS A 245 13.99 -18.62 -5.29
CA HIS A 245 15.44 -18.45 -5.29
C HIS A 245 15.97 -17.59 -4.14
N GLY A 246 15.33 -17.68 -2.98
CA GLY A 246 15.70 -16.93 -1.77
C GLY A 246 15.24 -15.47 -1.75
N ARG A 247 14.55 -14.98 -2.79
CA ARG A 247 13.86 -13.67 -2.77
C ARG A 247 12.61 -13.79 -1.91
N ARG A 248 12.31 -12.78 -1.12
CA ARG A 248 11.14 -12.78 -0.23
C ARG A 248 10.88 -11.39 0.39
N ILE A 249 9.69 -11.22 0.91
CA ILE A 249 9.40 -10.13 1.86
C ILE A 249 10.01 -10.54 3.20
N VAL A 250 10.77 -9.64 3.84
CA VAL A 250 11.44 -9.93 5.12
C VAL A 250 10.80 -9.23 6.31
N ALA A 251 10.10 -8.11 6.09
CA ALA A 251 9.31 -7.43 7.09
C ALA A 251 8.24 -6.55 6.45
N ASN A 252 7.10 -6.43 7.11
CA ASN A 252 6.08 -5.43 6.84
C ASN A 252 6.11 -4.36 7.93
N TYR A 253 6.02 -3.09 7.55
CA TYR A 253 5.98 -1.95 8.45
C TYR A 253 4.69 -1.18 8.23
N GLY A 254 3.88 -1.06 9.26
CA GLY A 254 2.62 -0.36 9.16
C GLY A 254 2.12 0.11 10.52
N MET A 255 1.08 0.91 10.50
CA MET A 255 0.46 1.40 11.73
C MET A 255 -0.28 0.25 12.44
N ASN A 256 -0.39 0.36 13.77
CA ASN A 256 -1.19 -0.61 14.52
C ASN A 256 -2.67 -0.53 14.09
N PRO A 257 -3.30 -1.63 13.65
CA PRO A 257 -4.70 -1.66 13.19
C PRO A 257 -5.70 -1.11 14.20
N LEU A 258 -5.39 -1.17 15.49
CA LEU A 258 -6.19 -0.55 16.56
C LEU A 258 -6.37 0.96 16.38
N LEU A 259 -5.49 1.63 15.63
CA LEU A 259 -5.62 3.06 15.31
C LEU A 259 -6.71 3.35 14.28
N GLY A 260 -7.19 2.33 13.55
CA GLY A 260 -8.20 2.46 12.52
C GLY A 260 -9.59 2.79 13.08
N LYS A 261 -10.27 3.74 12.45
CA LYS A 261 -11.64 4.14 12.85
C LYS A 261 -12.70 3.06 12.59
N TYR A 262 -12.41 2.09 11.73
CA TYR A 262 -13.29 0.95 11.40
C TYR A 262 -12.67 -0.38 11.86
N HIS A 263 -11.87 -0.37 12.91
CA HIS A 263 -11.32 -1.61 13.48
C HIS A 263 -12.44 -2.53 13.99
N THR A 264 -13.41 -1.97 14.71
CA THR A 264 -14.63 -2.65 15.16
C THR A 264 -15.85 -2.17 14.39
N THR A 265 -16.93 -2.96 14.40
CA THR A 265 -18.22 -2.63 13.76
C THR A 265 -18.83 -1.38 14.37
N VAL A 266 -19.31 -0.48 13.55
CA VAL A 266 -19.93 0.78 13.96
C VAL A 266 -21.22 1.08 13.20
N CYS A 267 -22.13 1.85 13.81
CA CYS A 267 -23.27 2.42 13.11
C CYS A 267 -22.78 3.42 12.04
N ASN A 268 -23.30 3.34 10.82
CA ASN A 268 -22.91 4.22 9.72
C ASN A 268 -23.31 5.68 9.93
N THR A 269 -24.34 5.94 10.75
CA THR A 269 -24.89 7.27 10.98
C THR A 269 -24.21 7.99 12.15
N CYS A 270 -24.21 7.39 13.34
CA CYS A 270 -23.63 8.01 14.54
C CYS A 270 -22.21 7.54 14.87
N LEU A 271 -21.70 6.53 14.14
CA LEU A 271 -20.36 5.94 14.31
C LEU A 271 -20.11 5.29 15.68
N GLN A 272 -21.16 5.09 16.49
CA GLN A 272 -21.07 4.38 17.78
C GLN A 272 -21.17 2.86 17.58
N ASP A 273 -20.82 2.12 18.63
CA ASP A 273 -21.09 0.69 18.70
C ASP A 273 -22.59 0.45 18.45
N PRO A 274 -22.96 -0.51 17.58
CA PRO A 274 -24.36 -0.77 17.26
C PRO A 274 -25.25 -1.10 18.48
N GLY A 275 -24.67 -1.70 19.52
CA GLY A 275 -25.37 -1.99 20.78
C GLY A 275 -25.71 -0.74 21.60
N ASN A 276 -25.02 0.37 21.37
CA ASN A 276 -25.22 1.65 22.05
C ASN A 276 -25.83 2.72 21.10
N CYS A 277 -26.25 2.33 19.91
CA CYS A 277 -26.77 3.23 18.90
C CYS A 277 -28.25 3.52 19.13
N GLU A 278 -28.62 4.80 19.17
CA GLU A 278 -29.99 5.28 19.31
C GLU A 278 -30.63 5.76 17.96
N CYS A 279 -29.99 5.42 16.82
CA CYS A 279 -30.51 5.78 15.50
C CYS A 279 -31.77 4.96 15.16
N GLU A 280 -32.77 5.60 14.53
CA GLU A 280 -34.02 4.94 14.10
C GLU A 280 -33.77 3.76 13.16
N GLU A 281 -32.80 3.92 12.23
CA GLU A 281 -32.32 2.83 11.37
C GLU A 281 -30.80 2.64 11.59
N THR A 282 -30.42 1.47 12.10
CA THR A 282 -29.03 1.14 12.34
C THR A 282 -28.45 0.42 11.12
N ILE A 283 -27.88 1.21 10.19
CA ILE A 283 -27.05 0.67 9.12
C ILE A 283 -25.62 0.54 9.65
N VAL A 284 -25.08 -0.67 9.65
CA VAL A 284 -23.76 -0.94 10.21
C VAL A 284 -22.67 -0.93 9.14
N VAL A 285 -21.51 -0.38 9.48
CA VAL A 285 -20.24 -0.63 8.79
C VAL A 285 -19.52 -1.71 9.58
N LYS A 286 -19.38 -2.89 8.97
CA LYS A 286 -18.72 -4.02 9.60
C LYS A 286 -17.25 -3.68 9.86
N GLY A 287 -16.79 -3.91 11.07
CA GLY A 287 -15.41 -3.71 11.47
C GLY A 287 -14.46 -4.75 10.85
N VAL A 288 -13.24 -4.33 10.61
CA VAL A 288 -12.22 -5.19 10.00
C VAL A 288 -11.91 -6.40 10.89
N ALA A 289 -11.74 -6.19 12.20
CA ALA A 289 -11.49 -7.29 13.15
C ALA A 289 -12.65 -8.29 13.22
N ASP A 290 -13.90 -7.79 13.21
CA ASP A 290 -15.10 -8.63 13.24
C ASP A 290 -15.21 -9.44 11.94
N ARG A 291 -14.94 -8.82 10.80
CA ARG A 291 -14.97 -9.50 9.51
C ARG A 291 -13.89 -10.59 9.39
N ILE A 292 -12.68 -10.30 9.83
CA ILE A 292 -11.59 -11.28 9.88
C ILE A 292 -11.98 -12.44 10.79
N GLY A 293 -12.59 -12.17 11.96
CA GLY A 293 -13.06 -13.20 12.88
C GLY A 293 -14.08 -14.18 12.25
N GLU A 294 -14.93 -13.71 11.33
CA GLU A 294 -15.88 -14.55 10.58
C GLU A 294 -15.19 -15.48 9.58
N LEU A 295 -14.07 -15.02 8.97
CA LEU A 295 -13.35 -15.76 7.94
C LEU A 295 -12.40 -16.82 8.51
N ILE A 296 -11.99 -16.67 9.78
CA ILE A 296 -11.07 -17.61 10.44
C ILE A 296 -11.80 -18.94 10.72
N LYS A 297 -11.31 -20.01 10.09
CA LYS A 297 -11.76 -21.39 10.34
C LYS A 297 -10.85 -22.03 11.40
N LYS A 298 -11.41 -22.48 12.54
CA LYS A 298 -10.67 -23.11 13.64
C LYS A 298 -9.95 -24.39 13.21
N GLY A 299 -8.71 -24.59 13.63
CA GLY A 299 -8.05 -25.89 13.63
C GLY A 299 -6.84 -26.07 12.72
N ARG A 300 -6.24 -25.02 12.15
CA ARG A 300 -5.05 -25.16 11.30
C ARG A 300 -3.85 -24.34 11.76
N HIS A 301 -2.65 -24.80 11.40
CA HIS A 301 -1.40 -24.12 11.70
C HIS A 301 -1.14 -23.02 10.67
N PRO A 302 -0.96 -21.77 11.08
CA PRO A 302 -0.65 -20.68 10.16
C PRO A 302 0.73 -20.90 9.49
N ARG A 303 0.87 -20.48 8.23
CA ARG A 303 2.17 -20.35 7.58
C ARG A 303 3.03 -19.36 8.36
N LYS A 304 4.31 -19.70 8.59
CA LYS A 304 5.25 -18.74 9.19
C LYS A 304 5.41 -17.54 8.25
N ARG A 305 5.07 -16.35 8.75
CA ARG A 305 5.11 -15.08 8.02
C ARG A 305 6.29 -14.22 8.45
N PRO A 306 6.75 -13.31 7.56
CA PRO A 306 7.62 -12.22 7.98
C PRO A 306 6.97 -11.40 9.12
N PRO A 307 7.78 -10.79 10.01
CA PRO A 307 7.23 -9.95 11.07
C PRO A 307 6.47 -8.76 10.48
N TYR A 308 5.35 -8.41 11.11
CA TYR A 308 4.68 -7.13 10.94
C TYR A 308 5.08 -6.21 12.10
N ILE A 309 5.74 -5.11 11.79
CA ILE A 309 6.27 -4.17 12.78
C ILE A 309 5.37 -2.96 12.83
N HIS A 310 4.71 -2.73 13.98
CA HIS A 310 3.84 -1.59 14.20
C HIS A 310 4.67 -0.31 14.31
N GLN A 311 4.97 0.28 13.17
CA GLN A 311 5.79 1.50 13.06
C GLN A 311 4.92 2.72 12.74
N ILE A 312 5.16 3.81 13.44
CA ILE A 312 4.46 5.07 13.27
C ILE A 312 5.31 5.99 12.37
N PRO A 313 4.73 6.61 11.33
CA PRO A 313 5.43 7.60 10.53
C PRO A 313 6.07 8.69 11.39
N LEU A 314 7.27 9.14 11.05
CA LEU A 314 8.02 10.13 11.86
C LEU A 314 7.19 11.39 12.12
N GLU A 315 6.41 11.85 11.14
CA GLU A 315 5.56 13.05 11.25
C GLU A 315 4.49 12.97 12.37
N TYR A 316 4.17 11.74 12.84
CA TYR A 316 3.18 11.52 13.91
C TYR A 316 3.79 11.28 15.27
N LEU A 317 5.13 11.15 15.35
CA LEU A 317 5.78 10.94 16.64
C LEU A 317 5.66 12.18 17.53
N PRO A 318 5.26 12.01 18.80
CA PRO A 318 5.17 13.11 19.74
C PRO A 318 6.49 13.87 19.84
N LYS A 319 6.44 15.20 19.86
CA LYS A 319 7.60 16.11 19.93
C LYS A 319 8.46 16.17 18.66
N LEU A 320 8.13 15.43 17.61
CA LEU A 320 8.78 15.49 16.30
C LEU A 320 7.98 16.42 15.37
N GLY A 321 8.18 17.72 15.48
CA GLY A 321 7.56 18.70 14.59
C GLY A 321 8.32 18.85 13.26
N PRO A 322 7.77 19.59 12.27
CA PRO A 322 8.36 19.75 10.95
C PRO A 322 9.81 20.25 10.96
N LYS A 323 10.15 21.21 11.83
CA LYS A 323 11.53 21.72 11.96
C LYS A 323 12.51 20.67 12.50
N THR A 324 12.03 19.78 13.37
CA THR A 324 12.86 18.68 13.90
C THR A 324 13.08 17.61 12.85
N LEU A 325 12.04 17.29 12.07
CA LEU A 325 12.14 16.37 10.92
C LEU A 325 13.15 16.91 9.90
N GLU A 326 13.07 18.20 9.55
CA GLU A 326 14.01 18.83 8.63
C GLU A 326 15.47 18.72 9.12
N LYS A 327 15.72 18.92 10.42
CA LYS A 327 17.08 18.74 11.01
C LYS A 327 17.56 17.29 10.87
N LEU A 328 16.70 16.31 11.16
CA LEU A 328 17.03 14.90 11.02
C LEU A 328 17.34 14.54 9.57
N LEU A 329 16.51 14.99 8.62
CA LEU A 329 16.73 14.73 7.19
C LEU A 329 18.00 15.42 6.67
N LYS A 330 18.32 16.62 7.15
CA LYS A 330 19.59 17.31 6.81
C LYS A 330 20.81 16.56 7.32
N ALA A 331 20.72 15.93 8.49
CA ALA A 331 21.82 15.18 9.09
C ALA A 331 21.97 13.78 8.48
N PHE A 332 20.87 13.08 8.24
CA PHE A 332 20.86 11.65 7.91
C PHE A 332 20.33 11.33 6.49
N GLY A 333 19.94 12.34 5.73
CA GLY A 333 19.49 12.23 4.33
C GLY A 333 18.04 11.86 4.19
N THR A 334 17.59 10.69 4.67
CA THR A 334 16.24 10.18 4.43
C THR A 334 15.53 9.67 5.69
N GLU A 335 14.19 9.57 5.63
CA GLU A 335 13.41 8.99 6.73
C GLU A 335 13.78 7.52 6.99
N MET A 336 14.06 6.72 5.93
CA MET A 336 14.49 5.32 6.09
C MET A 336 15.82 5.23 6.84
N ASN A 337 16.77 6.14 6.58
CA ASN A 337 18.01 6.20 7.35
C ASN A 337 17.74 6.47 8.83
N VAL A 338 16.88 7.45 9.14
CA VAL A 338 16.49 7.77 10.52
C VAL A 338 15.80 6.58 11.19
N LEU A 339 14.91 5.91 10.47
CA LEU A 339 14.11 4.80 11.01
C LEU A 339 14.92 3.51 11.17
N HIS A 340 15.85 3.19 10.26
CA HIS A 340 16.47 1.86 10.20
C HIS A 340 17.97 1.82 10.43
N HIS A 341 18.71 2.89 10.14
CA HIS A 341 20.16 2.84 10.09
C HIS A 341 20.88 3.66 11.17
N CYS A 342 20.33 4.82 11.57
CA CYS A 342 20.95 5.66 12.61
C CYS A 342 20.99 4.95 13.96
N SER A 343 22.12 5.01 14.66
CA SER A 343 22.20 4.58 16.07
C SER A 343 21.43 5.56 16.99
N LYS A 344 21.20 5.15 18.24
CA LYS A 344 20.62 6.07 19.22
C LYS A 344 21.55 7.24 19.50
N GLU A 345 22.84 6.97 19.54
CA GLU A 345 23.92 7.95 19.77
C GLU A 345 23.93 9.00 18.66
N ASP A 346 23.87 8.59 17.38
CA ASP A 346 23.79 9.54 16.25
C ASP A 346 22.56 10.45 16.36
N LEU A 347 21.42 9.86 16.73
CA LEU A 347 20.18 10.63 16.90
C LEU A 347 20.28 11.65 18.04
N GLU A 348 20.95 11.31 19.15
CA GLU A 348 21.14 12.18 20.32
C GLU A 348 22.00 13.42 20.01
N GLU A 349 22.83 13.38 18.97
CA GLU A 349 23.56 14.56 18.49
C GLU A 349 22.64 15.63 17.87
N ILE A 350 21.46 15.23 17.35
CA ILE A 350 20.56 16.09 16.58
C ILE A 350 19.29 16.44 17.36
N VAL A 351 18.81 15.51 18.19
CA VAL A 351 17.52 15.64 18.93
C VAL A 351 17.72 15.28 20.41
N PRO A 352 16.84 15.74 21.32
CA PRO A 352 16.89 15.35 22.72
C PRO A 352 16.82 13.83 22.91
N SER A 353 17.54 13.30 23.90
CA SER A 353 17.60 11.84 24.21
C SER A 353 16.23 11.17 24.34
N SER A 354 15.23 11.89 24.88
CA SER A 354 13.85 11.37 24.95
C SER A 354 13.22 11.12 23.58
N LEU A 355 13.49 11.96 22.58
CA LEU A 355 13.00 11.79 21.22
C LEU A 355 13.79 10.71 20.48
N ALA A 356 15.12 10.68 20.63
CA ALA A 356 15.98 9.63 20.09
C ALA A 356 15.52 8.24 20.59
N TYR A 357 15.24 8.12 21.89
CA TYR A 357 14.69 6.90 22.49
C TYR A 357 13.32 6.51 21.88
N THR A 358 12.43 7.50 21.68
CA THR A 358 11.13 7.25 21.05
C THR A 358 11.28 6.75 19.60
N ILE A 359 12.21 7.31 18.81
CA ILE A 359 12.49 6.86 17.43
C ILE A 359 12.99 5.40 17.44
N VAL A 360 13.91 5.06 18.34
CA VAL A 360 14.44 3.68 18.45
C VAL A 360 13.34 2.70 18.86
N ARG A 361 12.48 3.06 19.81
CA ARG A 361 11.33 2.23 20.20
C ARG A 361 10.33 2.06 19.05
N ASN A 362 10.10 3.11 18.27
CA ASN A 362 9.24 3.07 17.10
C ASN A 362 9.76 2.10 16.04
N ARG A 363 11.08 2.05 15.83
CA ARG A 363 11.76 1.09 14.95
C ARG A 363 11.43 -0.36 15.32
N LEU A 364 11.29 -0.64 16.61
CA LEU A 364 11.01 -1.99 17.15
C LEU A 364 9.52 -2.30 17.30
N GLY A 365 8.64 -1.37 16.91
CA GLY A 365 7.20 -1.53 17.09
C GLY A 365 6.70 -1.39 18.53
N HIS A 366 7.50 -0.81 19.42
CA HIS A 366 7.22 -0.73 20.87
C HIS A 366 6.56 0.58 21.29
N VAL A 367 5.91 1.30 20.39
CA VAL A 367 5.15 2.51 20.73
C VAL A 367 3.74 2.12 21.14
N ALA A 368 3.35 2.47 22.37
CA ALA A 368 2.02 2.17 22.88
C ALA A 368 0.96 3.07 22.22
N VAL A 369 -0.19 2.48 21.87
CA VAL A 369 -1.32 3.17 21.26
C VAL A 369 -2.58 3.04 22.11
N GLU A 370 -3.52 3.97 21.95
CA GLU A 370 -4.90 3.87 22.40
C GLU A 370 -5.76 3.54 21.20
N ALA A 371 -6.62 2.54 21.34
CA ALA A 371 -7.49 2.10 20.27
C ALA A 371 -8.38 3.24 19.76
N GLY A 372 -8.59 3.30 18.46
CA GLY A 372 -9.65 4.03 17.81
C GLY A 372 -10.97 3.28 17.93
N GLY A 373 -12.05 3.93 17.59
CA GLY A 373 -13.40 3.37 17.59
C GLY A 373 -14.43 4.47 17.45
N GLY A 374 -15.68 4.11 17.17
CA GLY A 374 -16.73 5.09 17.03
C GLY A 374 -16.43 6.14 15.94
N GLY A 375 -15.85 5.73 14.80
CA GLY A 375 -15.50 6.63 13.71
C GLY A 375 -14.32 7.58 13.97
N THR A 376 -13.67 7.48 15.12
CA THR A 376 -12.48 8.27 15.47
C THR A 376 -11.21 7.42 15.39
N TYR A 377 -10.11 8.06 14.93
CA TYR A 377 -8.80 7.41 14.95
C TYR A 377 -8.27 7.26 16.37
N GLY A 378 -7.57 6.17 16.64
CA GLY A 378 -6.79 5.98 17.85
C GLY A 378 -5.65 6.98 17.97
N ARG A 379 -4.96 6.95 19.10
CA ARG A 379 -3.89 7.90 19.44
C ARG A 379 -2.66 7.19 19.97
N ILE A 380 -1.51 7.83 19.81
CA ILE A 380 -0.28 7.40 20.47
C ILE A 380 -0.38 7.77 21.96
N LYS A 381 -0.12 6.79 22.84
CA LYS A 381 -0.06 7.06 24.29
C LYS A 381 1.14 7.98 24.56
N LYS A 382 0.89 9.09 25.28
CA LYS A 382 1.97 9.90 25.82
C LYS A 382 2.63 9.09 26.95
N GLU A 383 3.88 8.73 26.78
CA GLU A 383 4.67 8.19 27.89
C GLU A 383 4.86 9.31 28.93
N ARG A 384 4.56 9.00 30.19
CA ARG A 384 4.72 9.91 31.35
C ARG A 384 6.18 10.02 31.73
#